data_d40c5df7740bc94bce48a81fbcee3c4d
#
_entry.id   d40c5df7740bc94bce48a81fbcee3c4d
#
_cell.length_a   1.000
_cell.length_b   1.000
_cell.length_c   1.000
_cell.angle_alpha   90.00
_cell.angle_beta   90.00
_cell.angle_gamma   90.00
#
_symmetry.space_group_name_H-M   'P 1'
#
loop_
_entity.id
_entity.type
_entity.pdbx_description
1 polymer ?
#
loop_
_entity_poly.entity_id
_entity_poly.type
_entity_poly.pdbx_seq_one_letter_code
_entity_poly.pdbx_strand_id
1 'polypeptide(L)'
;MGGCVSSPKTKTSKGSIGGRGKQVKADCNKQEDELSSAKTKSKTTKVIHMDMDGWVQELKQPIQAKAITSQNPNCFLCSSESLSIGTCAPHVPDDEDLQPGHIYFLMPLSRAHQPLSLPDLCTFAIKASSALRANGCLNAVNTKGSLHLGAGTVYMK
;
A
#
# COMPACT_ATOMS: atom_id res chain seq x y z
N MET A 1 41.87 -40.19 4.95
CA MET A 1 40.98 -41.33 4.97
C MET A 1 39.58 -40.73 4.75
N GLY A 2 38.97 -40.74 3.64
CA GLY A 2 38.78 -41.74 2.58
C GLY A 2 37.36 -42.25 2.69
N GLY A 3 36.52 -41.95 1.70
CA GLY A 3 35.19 -42.55 1.63
C GLY A 3 34.25 -41.86 0.65
N CYS A 4 34.50 -42.00 -0.66
CA CYS A 4 33.51 -41.85 -1.72
C CYS A 4 32.62 -43.07 -1.75
N VAL A 5 31.31 -42.90 -1.93
CA VAL A 5 30.43 -43.99 -2.43
C VAL A 5 29.45 -43.43 -3.45
N SER A 6 29.54 -44.13 -4.59
CA SER A 6 28.92 -43.91 -5.88
C SER A 6 27.44 -44.26 -5.93
N SER A 7 26.78 -43.66 -6.92
CA SER A 7 25.44 -44.01 -7.46
C SER A 7 25.34 -45.46 -7.96
N PRO A 8 24.11 -45.97 -8.18
CA PRO A 8 23.87 -46.63 -9.47
C PRO A 8 22.65 -46.09 -10.23
N LYS A 9 22.87 -45.97 -11.54
CA LYS A 9 21.85 -45.90 -12.60
C LYS A 9 21.19 -47.29 -12.76
N THR A 10 19.87 -47.28 -12.96
CA THR A 10 19.22 -48.39 -13.65
C THR A 10 18.36 -47.89 -14.81
N LYS A 11 18.75 -48.37 -15.99
CA LYS A 11 17.97 -48.35 -17.21
C LYS A 11 17.16 -49.63 -17.27
N THR A 12 16.00 -49.59 -17.91
CA THR A 12 15.34 -50.59 -18.78
C THR A 12 13.84 -50.30 -18.78
N SER A 13 13.04 -50.54 -19.77
CA SER A 13 13.08 -50.82 -21.21
C SER A 13 11.63 -50.84 -21.69
N LYS A 14 11.41 -50.40 -22.90
CA LYS A 14 10.37 -50.67 -23.90
C LYS A 14 9.18 -51.57 -23.53
N GLY A 15 7.97 -51.07 -23.87
CA GLY A 15 6.77 -51.84 -24.07
C GLY A 15 5.80 -51.04 -24.94
N SER A 16 5.81 -51.35 -26.24
CA SER A 16 4.89 -50.85 -27.26
C SER A 16 3.70 -51.83 -27.38
N ILE A 17 2.47 -51.34 -27.31
CA ILE A 17 1.32 -51.97 -27.96
C ILE A 17 0.28 -50.89 -28.28
N GLY A 18 -0.17 -50.88 -29.56
CA GLY A 18 -1.07 -49.94 -30.15
C GLY A 18 -2.55 -50.19 -29.80
N GLY A 19 -3.33 -49.17 -30.00
CA GLY A 19 -4.79 -49.19 -29.93
C GLY A 19 -5.34 -47.98 -30.67
N ARG A 20 -5.86 -48.25 -31.89
CA ARG A 20 -6.65 -47.28 -32.68
C ARG A 20 -7.92 -46.90 -31.92
N GLY A 21 -8.22 -45.59 -31.85
CA GLY A 21 -9.50 -45.10 -31.35
C GLY A 21 -9.74 -43.66 -31.75
N LYS A 22 -10.39 -43.49 -32.88
CA LYS A 22 -11.24 -42.37 -33.35
C LYS A 22 -11.06 -40.97 -32.78
N GLN A 23 -10.69 -40.10 -33.71
CA GLN A 23 -10.91 -38.66 -33.79
C GLN A 23 -12.31 -38.26 -33.33
N VAL A 24 -12.37 -37.37 -32.36
CA VAL A 24 -13.48 -36.45 -32.20
C VAL A 24 -12.83 -35.05 -32.12
N LYS A 25 -13.00 -34.33 -33.21
CA LYS A 25 -12.76 -32.89 -33.24
C LYS A 25 -13.76 -32.24 -32.29
N ALA A 26 -13.28 -31.65 -31.22
CA ALA A 26 -13.99 -30.61 -30.49
C ALA A 26 -13.23 -29.34 -30.77
N ASP A 27 -13.77 -28.52 -31.66
CA ASP A 27 -13.43 -27.13 -31.84
C ASP A 27 -13.78 -26.41 -30.53
N CYS A 28 -12.81 -26.25 -29.63
CA CYS A 28 -12.89 -25.24 -28.61
C CYS A 28 -12.52 -23.92 -29.25
N ASN A 29 -13.56 -23.21 -29.62
CA ASN A 29 -13.59 -21.85 -30.01
C ASN A 29 -12.79 -21.03 -28.99
N LYS A 30 -11.65 -20.53 -29.42
CA LYS A 30 -10.80 -19.62 -28.69
C LYS A 30 -11.48 -18.27 -28.67
N GLN A 31 -12.36 -18.09 -27.73
CA GLN A 31 -12.88 -16.78 -27.40
C GLN A 31 -11.78 -16.09 -26.60
N GLU A 32 -11.01 -15.31 -27.29
CA GLU A 32 -10.16 -14.30 -26.69
C GLU A 32 -11.11 -13.25 -26.11
N ASP A 33 -11.45 -13.43 -24.83
CA ASP A 33 -12.06 -12.37 -24.07
C ASP A 33 -11.07 -11.20 -24.07
N GLU A 34 -11.38 -10.20 -24.86
CA GLU A 34 -10.88 -8.87 -24.68
C GLU A 34 -11.18 -8.45 -23.25
N LEU A 35 -10.21 -8.72 -22.36
CA LEU A 35 -10.20 -8.16 -21.05
C LEU A 35 -10.08 -6.65 -21.20
N SER A 36 -11.25 -6.01 -21.13
CA SER A 36 -11.41 -4.59 -21.05
C SER A 36 -10.25 -3.99 -20.25
N SER A 37 -9.56 -3.06 -20.89
CA SER A 37 -8.58 -2.18 -20.32
C SER A 37 -9.15 -1.55 -19.05
N ALA A 38 -9.09 -2.27 -17.95
CA ALA A 38 -9.21 -1.71 -16.61
C ALA A 38 -8.05 -0.73 -16.50
N LYS A 39 -8.39 0.55 -16.62
CA LYS A 39 -7.54 1.70 -16.38
C LYS A 39 -6.86 1.47 -15.04
N THR A 40 -5.68 0.90 -15.06
CA THR A 40 -4.86 0.63 -13.88
C THR A 40 -4.55 2.01 -13.30
N LYS A 41 -5.34 2.42 -12.30
CA LYS A 41 -5.00 3.59 -11.48
C LYS A 41 -3.62 3.30 -10.95
N SER A 42 -2.59 3.96 -11.49
CA SER A 42 -1.23 3.87 -10.99
C SER A 42 -1.30 4.15 -9.49
N LYS A 43 -0.90 3.16 -8.69
CA LYS A 43 -0.86 3.32 -7.24
C LYS A 43 0.17 4.40 -6.94
N THR A 44 -0.26 5.54 -6.42
CA THR A 44 0.63 6.63 -6.00
C THR A 44 1.04 6.43 -4.55
N THR A 45 2.30 6.69 -4.25
CA THR A 45 2.77 6.79 -2.86
C THR A 45 2.33 8.13 -2.28
N LYS A 46 1.88 8.15 -1.05
CA LYS A 46 1.40 9.36 -0.38
C LYS A 46 2.26 9.65 0.86
N VAL A 47 2.78 10.86 0.92
CA VAL A 47 3.50 11.37 2.10
C VAL A 47 2.64 12.44 2.76
N ILE A 48 2.28 12.22 4.02
CA ILE A 48 1.44 13.11 4.82
C ILE A 48 2.32 13.86 5.80
N HIS A 49 2.32 15.18 5.71
CA HIS A 49 3.09 16.05 6.60
C HIS A 49 2.34 16.25 7.92
N MET A 50 2.99 15.91 9.04
CA MET A 50 2.34 15.96 10.35
C MET A 50 2.36 17.34 11.00
N ASP A 51 3.29 18.19 10.64
CA ASP A 51 3.43 19.58 11.12
C ASP A 51 2.57 20.56 10.32
N MET A 52 2.16 20.21 9.11
CA MET A 52 1.25 21.03 8.30
C MET A 52 -0.15 20.42 8.31
N ASP A 53 -1.18 21.26 8.44
CA ASP A 53 -2.57 20.79 8.51
C ASP A 53 -3.00 20.07 7.25
N GLY A 54 -2.70 18.75 7.22
CA GLY A 54 -3.23 17.86 6.20
C GLY A 54 -2.60 17.99 4.82
N TRP A 55 -1.40 18.56 4.68
CA TRP A 55 -0.73 18.59 3.38
C TRP A 55 -0.26 17.19 2.98
N VAL A 56 -0.62 16.76 1.77
CA VAL A 56 -0.23 15.47 1.19
C VAL A 56 0.56 15.68 -0.07
N GLN A 57 1.73 15.06 -0.12
CA GLN A 57 2.53 14.95 -1.32
C GLN A 57 2.23 13.62 -2.00
N GLU A 58 1.77 13.66 -3.23
CA GLU A 58 1.56 12.45 -4.06
C GLU A 58 2.75 12.21 -4.98
N LEU A 59 3.31 11.02 -4.88
CA LEU A 59 4.46 10.58 -5.68
C LEU A 59 3.98 9.54 -6.68
N LYS A 60 4.11 9.85 -7.97
CA LYS A 60 3.68 8.98 -9.09
C LYS A 60 4.75 7.97 -9.51
N GLN A 61 5.98 8.20 -9.11
CA GLN A 61 7.13 7.36 -9.43
C GLN A 61 7.78 6.86 -8.15
N PRO A 62 8.45 5.71 -8.18
CA PRO A 62 9.29 5.27 -7.09
C PRO A 62 10.33 6.34 -6.77
N ILE A 63 10.50 6.67 -5.50
CA ILE A 63 11.43 7.67 -5.01
C ILE A 63 12.05 7.16 -3.71
N GLN A 64 13.31 7.46 -3.48
CA GLN A 64 13.98 7.12 -2.24
C GLN A 64 13.55 8.06 -1.10
N ALA A 65 13.50 7.52 0.11
CA ALA A 65 13.15 8.29 1.31
C ALA A 65 14.01 9.54 1.47
N LYS A 66 15.32 9.44 1.14
CA LYS A 66 16.27 10.53 1.15
C LYS A 66 15.82 11.76 0.35
N ALA A 67 15.14 11.57 -0.76
CA ALA A 67 14.69 12.69 -1.59
C ALA A 67 13.63 13.55 -0.87
N ILE A 68 12.85 12.93 0.03
CA ILE A 68 11.87 13.64 0.85
C ILE A 68 12.52 14.25 2.10
N THR A 69 13.35 13.48 2.82
CA THR A 69 14.00 13.93 4.04
C THR A 69 14.97 15.08 3.77
N SER A 70 15.66 15.07 2.63
CA SER A 70 16.56 16.17 2.23
C SER A 70 15.85 17.51 2.02
N GLN A 71 14.57 17.48 1.61
CA GLN A 71 13.75 18.67 1.43
C GLN A 71 13.12 19.14 2.75
N ASN A 72 13.11 18.28 3.77
CA ASN A 72 12.48 18.53 5.06
C ASN A 72 13.48 18.27 6.20
N PRO A 73 14.45 19.17 6.40
CA PRO A 73 15.43 19.02 7.47
C PRO A 73 14.70 18.99 8.82
N ASN A 74 15.20 18.22 9.77
CA ASN A 74 14.58 17.95 11.08
C ASN A 74 13.28 17.13 11.05
N CYS A 75 12.99 16.44 9.93
CA CYS A 75 11.92 15.48 9.83
C CYS A 75 12.46 14.10 9.47
N PHE A 76 11.67 13.06 9.75
CA PHE A 76 11.92 11.70 9.33
C PHE A 76 10.65 11.09 8.76
N LEU A 77 10.81 10.09 7.90
CA LEU A 77 9.70 9.31 7.35
C LEU A 77 9.45 8.06 8.20
N CYS A 78 8.16 7.73 8.39
CA CYS A 78 7.75 6.44 8.91
C CYS A 78 6.60 5.88 8.05
N SER A 79 6.55 4.56 7.90
CA SER A 79 5.44 3.88 7.22
C SER A 79 4.20 3.86 8.11
N SER A 80 3.01 4.10 7.54
CA SER A 80 1.75 3.98 8.29
C SER A 80 1.51 2.57 8.83
N GLU A 81 2.08 1.56 8.19
CA GLU A 81 1.92 0.15 8.57
C GLU A 81 2.81 -0.26 9.76
N SER A 82 3.84 0.52 10.04
CA SER A 82 4.80 0.24 11.12
C SER A 82 4.46 0.92 12.44
N LEU A 83 3.36 1.67 12.50
CA LEU A 83 2.96 2.40 13.70
C LEU A 83 2.26 1.48 14.71
N SER A 84 2.72 1.49 15.96
CA SER A 84 2.13 0.70 17.04
C SER A 84 2.09 1.49 18.35
N ILE A 85 1.06 1.23 19.16
CA ILE A 85 0.92 1.85 20.48
C ILE A 85 2.08 1.42 21.39
N GLY A 86 2.65 2.37 22.12
CA GLY A 86 3.72 2.13 23.10
C GLY A 86 5.11 1.97 22.48
N THR A 87 5.25 2.08 21.17
CA THR A 87 6.55 2.04 20.48
C THR A 87 6.87 3.38 19.84
N CYS A 88 8.16 3.68 19.68
CA CYS A 88 8.57 4.82 18.88
C CYS A 88 8.31 4.55 17.40
N ALA A 89 7.98 5.59 16.62
CA ALA A 89 7.79 5.45 15.19
C ALA A 89 9.11 5.03 14.53
N PRO A 90 9.14 3.89 13.80
CA PRO A 90 10.36 3.45 13.13
C PRO A 90 10.67 4.37 11.94
N HIS A 91 11.94 4.74 11.82
CA HIS A 91 12.41 5.53 10.68
C HIS A 91 12.54 4.65 9.44
N VAL A 92 12.06 5.14 8.31
CA VAL A 92 12.37 4.57 7.00
C VAL A 92 13.82 4.95 6.66
N PRO A 93 14.68 3.98 6.29
CA PRO A 93 16.05 4.26 5.87
C PRO A 93 16.10 5.20 4.65
N ASP A 94 17.09 6.05 4.60
CA ASP A 94 17.25 7.05 3.53
C ASP A 94 17.41 6.43 2.13
N ASP A 95 17.99 5.25 2.05
CA ASP A 95 18.24 4.47 0.83
C ASP A 95 17.06 3.59 0.42
N GLU A 96 16.00 3.53 1.23
CA GLU A 96 14.82 2.74 0.93
C GLU A 96 13.94 3.41 -0.11
N ASP A 97 13.49 2.63 -1.10
CA ASP A 97 12.52 3.06 -2.10
C ASP A 97 11.09 3.03 -1.53
N LEU A 98 10.40 4.15 -1.60
CA LEU A 98 9.02 4.26 -1.12
C LEU A 98 8.09 3.44 -2.00
N GLN A 99 7.32 2.55 -1.39
CA GLN A 99 6.45 1.59 -2.07
C GLN A 99 5.21 2.27 -2.67
N PRO A 100 4.89 2.00 -3.96
CA PRO A 100 3.68 2.53 -4.58
C PRO A 100 2.41 2.04 -3.89
N GLY A 101 1.51 2.97 -3.60
CA GLY A 101 0.24 2.69 -2.93
C GLY A 101 0.29 2.72 -1.42
N HIS A 102 1.46 2.88 -0.82
CA HIS A 102 1.63 3.01 0.63
C HIS A 102 1.50 4.47 1.08
N ILE A 103 1.19 4.63 2.36
CA ILE A 103 1.10 5.92 3.04
C ILE A 103 2.27 6.04 3.99
N TYR A 104 2.97 7.16 3.91
CA TYR A 104 4.05 7.51 4.81
C TYR A 104 3.71 8.78 5.55
N PHE A 105 4.19 8.90 6.78
CA PHE A 105 4.09 10.12 7.57
C PHE A 105 5.45 10.79 7.66
N LEU A 106 5.50 12.06 7.35
CA LEU A 106 6.66 12.90 7.61
C LEU A 106 6.50 13.55 8.97
N MET A 107 7.34 13.15 9.91
CA MET A 107 7.27 13.52 11.32
C MET A 107 8.48 14.34 11.74
N PRO A 108 8.32 15.31 12.66
CA PRO A 108 9.46 16.04 13.20
C PRO A 108 10.35 15.12 14.06
N LEU A 109 11.66 15.31 13.96
CA LEU A 109 12.65 14.52 14.72
C LEU A 109 12.46 14.61 16.25
N SER A 110 11.83 15.67 16.74
CA SER A 110 11.48 15.80 18.16
C SER A 110 10.55 14.68 18.66
N ARG A 111 9.83 14.01 17.75
CA ARG A 111 8.93 12.90 18.06
C ARG A 111 9.60 11.52 17.93
N ALA A 112 10.82 11.46 17.40
CA ALA A 112 11.48 10.20 17.05
C ALA A 112 11.64 9.22 18.23
N HIS A 113 11.86 9.74 19.43
CA HIS A 113 12.09 8.93 20.63
C HIS A 113 10.89 8.88 21.57
N GLN A 114 9.73 9.36 21.14
CA GLN A 114 8.50 9.36 21.93
C GLN A 114 7.65 8.15 21.57
N PRO A 115 7.32 7.28 22.54
CA PRO A 115 6.38 6.20 22.29
C PRO A 115 5.02 6.74 21.88
N LEU A 116 4.43 6.14 20.86
CA LEU A 116 3.13 6.54 20.33
C LEU A 116 2.01 6.12 21.27
N SER A 117 1.16 7.07 21.61
CA SER A 117 -0.05 6.82 22.37
C SER A 117 -1.25 6.55 21.44
N LEU A 118 -2.33 6.01 21.98
CA LEU A 118 -3.59 5.86 21.23
C LEU A 118 -4.11 7.19 20.66
N PRO A 119 -4.11 8.31 21.42
CA PRO A 119 -4.45 9.64 20.88
C PRO A 119 -3.58 10.07 19.71
N ASP A 120 -2.28 9.73 19.73
CA ASP A 120 -1.38 10.03 18.59
C ASP A 120 -1.82 9.29 17.33
N LEU A 121 -2.10 7.97 17.45
CA LEU A 121 -2.56 7.17 16.31
C LEU A 121 -3.92 7.64 15.78
N CYS A 122 -4.84 8.04 16.65
CA CYS A 122 -6.10 8.66 16.25
C CYS A 122 -5.87 9.95 15.48
N THR A 123 -4.94 10.79 15.93
CA THR A 123 -4.56 12.04 15.25
C THR A 123 -4.00 11.75 13.87
N PHE A 124 -3.12 10.77 13.73
CA PHE A 124 -2.56 10.35 12.43
C PHE A 124 -3.66 9.86 11.48
N ALA A 125 -4.58 9.02 11.96
CA ALA A 125 -5.70 8.53 11.18
C ALA A 125 -6.63 9.65 10.71
N ILE A 126 -6.92 10.63 11.58
CA ILE A 126 -7.76 11.79 11.24
C ILE A 126 -7.07 12.65 10.19
N LYS A 127 -5.79 12.99 10.38
CA LYS A 127 -5.02 13.78 9.41
C LYS A 127 -4.92 13.07 8.06
N ALA A 128 -4.61 11.77 8.05
CA ALA A 128 -4.56 10.97 6.84
C ALA A 128 -5.91 10.95 6.12
N SER A 129 -7.00 10.71 6.84
CA SER A 129 -8.34 10.67 6.26
C SER A 129 -8.75 12.01 5.67
N SER A 130 -8.47 13.11 6.36
CA SER A 130 -8.77 14.47 5.89
C SER A 130 -7.98 14.80 4.63
N ALA A 131 -6.68 14.50 4.65
CA ALA A 131 -5.77 14.74 3.55
C ALA A 131 -6.14 13.94 2.30
N LEU A 132 -6.51 12.67 2.47
CA LEU A 132 -6.93 11.80 1.37
C LEU A 132 -8.28 12.22 0.77
N ARG A 133 -9.18 12.79 1.57
CA ARG A 133 -10.44 13.36 1.09
C ARG A 133 -10.22 14.62 0.27
N ALA A 134 -9.38 15.53 0.74
CA ALA A 134 -9.08 16.78 0.06
C ALA A 134 -8.50 16.54 -1.35
N ASN A 135 -7.74 15.47 -1.53
CA ASN A 135 -7.14 15.09 -2.81
C ASN A 135 -8.05 14.17 -3.68
N GLY A 136 -9.32 14.01 -3.32
CA GLY A 136 -10.28 13.20 -4.09
C GLY A 136 -9.99 11.69 -4.12
N CYS A 137 -9.11 11.21 -3.23
CA CYS A 137 -8.71 9.80 -3.21
C CYS A 137 -9.71 8.87 -2.51
N LEU A 138 -10.63 9.42 -1.72
CA LEU A 138 -11.72 8.66 -1.12
C LEU A 138 -13.01 9.04 -1.86
N ASN A 139 -13.46 8.18 -2.76
CA ASN A 139 -14.83 8.27 -3.26
C ASN A 139 -15.74 8.23 -2.04
N ALA A 140 -16.54 9.27 -1.86
CA ALA A 140 -17.52 9.36 -0.81
C ALA A 140 -18.35 8.06 -0.79
N VAL A 141 -18.16 7.25 0.24
CA VAL A 141 -19.18 6.28 0.62
C VAL A 141 -20.40 7.12 0.93
N ASN A 142 -21.40 7.02 0.07
CA ASN A 142 -22.62 7.81 0.08
C ASN A 142 -23.45 7.40 1.30
N THR A 143 -23.07 7.87 2.48
CA THR A 143 -23.91 7.88 3.66
C THR A 143 -24.89 9.05 3.50
N LYS A 144 -26.02 8.78 2.85
CA LYS A 144 -27.21 9.60 2.97
C LYS A 144 -27.69 9.53 4.42
N GLY A 145 -27.08 10.32 5.28
CA GLY A 145 -27.50 10.63 6.61
C GLY A 145 -27.57 12.13 6.70
N SER A 146 -28.67 12.70 6.20
CA SER A 146 -29.03 14.10 6.42
C SER A 146 -29.34 14.28 7.91
N LEU A 147 -28.35 14.73 8.67
CA LEU A 147 -28.62 15.32 9.98
C LEU A 147 -28.85 16.81 9.77
N HIS A 148 -30.09 17.15 9.57
CA HIS A 148 -30.60 18.52 9.62
C HIS A 148 -30.51 19.01 11.07
N LEU A 149 -29.40 19.62 11.45
CA LEU A 149 -29.30 20.41 12.67
C LEU A 149 -29.95 21.77 12.38
N GLY A 150 -31.18 21.93 12.85
CA GLY A 150 -31.90 23.18 12.77
C GLY A 150 -31.15 24.29 13.52
N ALA A 151 -30.83 25.35 12.80
CA ALA A 151 -30.36 26.60 13.38
C ALA A 151 -31.51 27.26 14.16
N GLY A 152 -31.49 27.12 15.47
CA GLY A 152 -32.33 27.88 16.36
C GLY A 152 -31.85 29.32 16.46
N THR A 153 -32.48 30.23 15.75
CA THR A 153 -32.28 31.68 15.90
C THR A 153 -32.88 32.11 17.22
N VAL A 154 -32.07 32.45 18.18
CA VAL A 154 -32.50 33.07 19.45
C VAL A 154 -32.56 34.58 19.24
N TYR A 155 -33.78 35.09 19.12
CA TYR A 155 -34.01 36.54 19.21
C TYR A 155 -34.05 36.90 20.72
N MET A 156 -33.09 37.69 21.19
CA MET A 156 -33.22 38.42 22.46
C MET A 156 -33.93 39.74 22.20
N LYS A 157 -34.94 39.96 23.01
CA LYS A 157 -35.68 41.20 23.10
C LYS A 157 -35.13 42.01 24.26
#